data_58e5219459f5b59efd051197035b1db5
#
_entry.id   58e5219459f5b59efd051197035b1db5
#
_cell.length_a   1.000
_cell.length_b   1.000
_cell.length_c   1.000
_cell.angle_alpha   90.00
_cell.angle_beta   90.00
_cell.angle_gamma   90.00
#
_symmetry.space_group_name_H-M   'P 1'
#
loop_
_entity.id
_entity.type
_entity.pdbx_description
1 polymer ?
#
loop_
_entity_poly.entity_id
_entity_poly.type
_entity_poly.pdbx_seq_one_letter_code
_entity_poly.pdbx_strand_id
1 'polypeptide(L)'
;MFQMKLLVFFAIIFLLGWLESGTKKPSGKSSQKTITLNDTIHFTSQIQPILVKNCSPCHFTGGKMYERMPFDKDTTIINHQMGVLKRIKGEENLLIKTFIEQNKISR
;
A
#
# COMPACT_ATOMS: atom_id res chain seq x y z
N MET A 1 -22.54 -23.74 -51.03
CA MET A 1 -22.44 -22.24 -51.01
C MET A 1 -22.92 -21.61 -49.72
N PHE A 2 -23.86 -22.20 -49.01
CA PHE A 2 -24.37 -21.66 -47.76
C PHE A 2 -23.36 -21.82 -46.60
N GLN A 3 -22.63 -22.93 -46.56
CA GLN A 3 -21.63 -23.23 -45.52
C GLN A 3 -20.43 -22.28 -45.52
N MET A 4 -20.02 -21.83 -46.71
CA MET A 4 -18.84 -20.97 -46.85
C MET A 4 -19.11 -19.53 -46.38
N LYS A 5 -20.34 -19.04 -46.57
CA LYS A 5 -20.77 -17.72 -46.08
C LYS A 5 -20.88 -17.68 -44.57
N LEU A 6 -21.26 -18.77 -43.93
CA LEU A 6 -21.37 -18.86 -42.46
C LEU A 6 -19.98 -18.79 -41.79
N LEU A 7 -18.98 -19.46 -42.38
CA LEU A 7 -17.60 -19.45 -41.86
C LEU A 7 -16.95 -18.07 -41.95
N VAL A 8 -17.21 -17.34 -43.07
CA VAL A 8 -16.70 -15.97 -43.20
C VAL A 8 -17.33 -15.02 -42.18
N PHE A 9 -18.62 -15.19 -41.87
CA PHE A 9 -19.30 -14.38 -40.86
C PHE A 9 -18.74 -14.63 -39.44
N PHE A 10 -18.46 -15.87 -39.12
CA PHE A 10 -17.85 -16.21 -37.83
C PHE A 10 -16.41 -15.69 -37.71
N ALA A 11 -15.63 -15.71 -38.77
CA ALA A 11 -14.28 -15.19 -38.79
C ALA A 11 -14.24 -13.67 -38.62
N ILE A 12 -15.20 -12.94 -39.19
CA ILE A 12 -15.30 -11.47 -39.04
C ILE A 12 -15.71 -11.10 -37.61
N ILE A 13 -16.64 -11.82 -37.00
CA ILE A 13 -17.06 -11.58 -35.60
C ILE A 13 -15.90 -11.87 -34.64
N PHE A 14 -15.09 -12.89 -34.92
CA PHE A 14 -13.94 -13.25 -34.12
C PHE A 14 -12.81 -12.20 -34.20
N LEU A 15 -12.60 -11.60 -35.39
CA LEU A 15 -11.62 -10.52 -35.57
C LEU A 15 -12.03 -9.20 -34.94
N LEU A 16 -13.33 -8.90 -34.89
CA LEU A 16 -13.85 -7.68 -34.25
C LEU A 16 -13.90 -7.77 -32.71
N GLY A 17 -13.95 -8.97 -32.16
CA GLY A 17 -13.96 -9.20 -30.70
C GLY A 17 -12.61 -9.00 -30.00
N TRP A 18 -11.53 -8.85 -30.74
CA TRP A 18 -10.18 -8.70 -30.17
C TRP A 18 -9.74 -7.24 -29.96
N LEU A 19 -10.58 -6.27 -30.30
CA LEU A 19 -10.22 -4.85 -30.23
C LEU A 19 -10.71 -4.14 -28.97
N GLU A 20 -11.35 -4.84 -28.03
CA GLU A 20 -11.79 -4.25 -26.77
C GLU A 20 -11.23 -4.99 -25.56
N SER A 21 -9.92 -4.92 -25.38
CA SER A 21 -9.31 -5.24 -24.10
C SER A 21 -8.41 -4.09 -23.65
N GLY A 22 -8.92 -2.89 -23.78
CA GLY A 22 -8.40 -1.70 -23.13
C GLY A 22 -9.11 -1.49 -21.80
N THR A 23 -9.01 -2.44 -20.86
CA THR A 23 -9.29 -2.13 -19.47
C THR A 23 -8.25 -1.13 -19.01
N LYS A 24 -8.56 0.14 -19.12
CA LYS A 24 -7.92 1.19 -18.35
C LYS A 24 -8.17 0.89 -16.87
N LYS A 25 -7.27 0.08 -16.30
CA LYS A 25 -7.08 0.03 -14.87
C LYS A 25 -6.89 1.48 -14.41
N PRO A 26 -7.69 2.01 -13.49
CA PRO A 26 -7.40 3.30 -12.92
C PRO A 26 -6.03 3.16 -12.25
N SER A 27 -5.02 3.72 -12.91
CA SER A 27 -3.73 3.93 -12.33
C SER A 27 -3.94 4.96 -11.22
N GLY A 28 -4.27 4.46 -10.03
CA GLY A 28 -3.99 5.21 -8.84
C GLY A 28 -2.49 5.49 -8.93
N LYS A 29 -2.12 6.74 -9.17
CA LYS A 29 -0.77 7.22 -8.98
C LYS A 29 -0.42 7.02 -7.51
N SER A 30 -0.05 5.79 -7.16
CA SER A 30 0.89 5.57 -6.09
C SER A 30 2.16 6.25 -6.59
N SER A 31 2.39 7.45 -6.13
CA SER A 31 3.66 8.11 -6.28
C SER A 31 4.64 7.23 -5.51
N GLN A 32 5.22 6.24 -6.18
CA GLN A 32 6.41 5.55 -5.71
C GLN A 32 7.53 6.60 -5.72
N LYS A 33 7.53 7.41 -4.66
CA LYS A 33 8.71 8.16 -4.32
C LYS A 33 9.77 7.11 -3.96
N THR A 34 10.67 6.86 -4.88
CA THR A 34 11.89 6.08 -4.61
C THR A 34 12.52 6.70 -3.38
N ILE A 35 12.49 5.98 -2.26
CA ILE A 35 13.11 6.42 -1.01
C ILE A 35 14.61 6.32 -1.26
N THR A 36 15.23 7.44 -1.55
CA THR A 36 16.68 7.54 -1.51
C THR A 36 17.10 7.39 -0.06
N LEU A 37 18.11 6.58 0.20
CA LEU A 37 18.65 6.28 1.54
C LEU A 37 19.04 7.51 2.37
N ASN A 38 19.00 8.71 1.78
CA ASN A 38 19.30 9.99 2.42
C ASN A 38 18.08 10.82 2.83
N ASP A 39 16.86 10.37 2.51
CA ASP A 39 15.65 11.11 2.90
C ASP A 39 15.25 10.75 4.34
N THR A 40 15.19 11.76 5.21
CA THR A 40 14.63 11.62 6.54
C THR A 40 13.14 11.28 6.44
N ILE A 41 12.74 10.16 7.03
CA ILE A 41 11.35 9.75 7.06
C ILE A 41 10.63 10.46 8.19
N HIS A 42 9.57 11.20 7.85
CA HIS A 42 8.76 11.94 8.81
C HIS A 42 7.59 11.08 9.33
N PHE A 43 7.48 10.98 10.65
CA PHE A 43 6.45 10.18 11.30
C PHE A 43 5.03 10.58 10.87
N THR A 44 4.66 11.85 11.05
CA THR A 44 3.29 12.33 10.84
C THR A 44 2.81 12.21 9.40
N SER A 45 3.69 12.49 8.44
CA SER A 45 3.30 12.53 7.02
C SER A 45 3.45 11.20 6.29
N GLN A 46 4.32 10.31 6.77
CA GLN A 46 4.66 9.08 6.05
C GLN A 46 4.32 7.80 6.83
N ILE A 47 4.52 7.77 8.14
CA ILE A 47 4.31 6.58 8.97
C ILE A 47 2.90 6.54 9.56
N GLN A 48 2.44 7.66 10.13
CA GLN A 48 1.14 7.71 10.78
C GLN A 48 -0.03 7.31 9.87
N PRO A 49 -0.12 7.72 8.59
CA PRO A 49 -1.18 7.26 7.69
C PRO A 49 -1.22 5.73 7.51
N ILE A 50 -0.06 5.09 7.47
CA ILE A 50 0.04 3.61 7.38
C ILE A 50 -0.52 2.97 8.65
N LEU A 51 -0.19 3.52 9.80
CA LEU A 51 -0.68 3.02 11.09
C LEU A 51 -2.19 3.24 11.25
N VAL A 52 -2.70 4.39 10.83
CA VAL A 52 -4.15 4.65 10.82
C VAL A 52 -4.87 3.62 9.97
N LYS A 53 -4.39 3.37 8.76
CA LYS A 53 -4.97 2.39 7.84
C LYS A 53 -5.01 0.97 8.41
N ASN A 54 -3.94 0.54 9.09
CA ASN A 54 -3.76 -0.86 9.50
C ASN A 54 -4.13 -1.14 10.97
N CYS A 55 -4.15 -0.12 11.83
CA CYS A 55 -4.25 -0.28 13.28
C CYS A 55 -5.41 0.50 13.94
N SER A 56 -6.19 1.25 13.16
CA SER A 56 -7.43 1.86 13.65
C SER A 56 -8.55 0.82 13.78
N PRO A 57 -9.51 1.07 14.69
CA PRO A 57 -9.56 2.16 15.66
C PRO A 57 -8.79 1.87 16.96
N CYS A 58 -8.31 0.64 17.17
CA CYS A 58 -7.85 0.14 18.47
C CYS A 58 -6.72 0.95 19.09
N HIS A 59 -5.75 1.41 18.30
CA HIS A 59 -4.55 2.13 18.78
C HIS A 59 -4.62 3.65 18.59
N PHE A 60 -5.80 4.18 18.25
CA PHE A 60 -6.05 5.61 18.08
C PHE A 60 -7.13 6.11 19.02
N THR A 61 -7.31 7.42 19.11
CA THR A 61 -8.24 8.07 20.04
C THR A 61 -9.61 7.39 20.08
N GLY A 62 -10.03 7.00 21.28
CA GLY A 62 -11.27 6.25 21.52
C GLY A 62 -11.16 4.73 21.34
N GLY A 63 -10.01 4.21 20.90
CA GLY A 63 -9.75 2.79 20.78
C GLY A 63 -9.36 2.11 22.09
N LYS A 64 -9.61 0.80 22.18
CA LYS A 64 -9.37 0.00 23.40
C LYS A 64 -7.92 -0.03 23.86
N MET A 65 -6.97 0.14 22.95
CA MET A 65 -5.53 0.07 23.24
C MET A 65 -4.86 1.44 23.31
N TYR A 66 -5.61 2.52 23.06
CA TYR A 66 -5.04 3.85 22.95
C TYR A 66 -4.29 4.28 24.23
N GLU A 67 -4.90 4.11 25.40
CA GLU A 67 -4.29 4.48 26.68
C GLU A 67 -2.98 3.74 26.98
N ARG A 68 -2.89 2.49 26.51
CA ARG A 68 -1.72 1.63 26.76
C ARG A 68 -0.67 1.76 25.66
N MET A 69 -1.08 1.99 24.45
CA MET A 69 -0.22 1.91 23.27
C MET A 69 -0.75 2.84 22.16
N PRO A 70 -0.60 4.16 22.34
CA PRO A 70 -1.05 5.15 21.34
C PRO A 70 -0.13 5.16 20.12
N PHE A 71 -0.69 4.89 18.92
CA PHE A 71 0.08 4.85 17.67
C PHE A 71 0.17 6.22 16.98
N ASP A 72 -0.31 7.27 17.59
CA ASP A 72 -0.09 8.66 17.19
C ASP A 72 1.25 9.22 17.71
N LYS A 73 2.02 8.40 18.44
CA LYS A 73 3.34 8.75 18.97
C LYS A 73 4.43 7.88 18.34
N ASP A 74 5.45 8.51 17.80
CA ASP A 74 6.61 7.86 17.21
C ASP A 74 7.36 6.94 18.18
N THR A 75 7.53 7.40 19.42
CA THR A 75 8.18 6.63 20.51
C THR A 75 7.49 5.30 20.77
N THR A 76 6.14 5.26 20.69
CA THR A 76 5.38 4.02 20.85
C THR A 76 5.73 3.02 19.76
N ILE A 77 5.85 3.46 18.51
CA ILE A 77 6.20 2.61 17.38
C ILE A 77 7.61 2.06 17.51
N ILE A 78 8.56 2.89 17.93
CA ILE A 78 9.95 2.48 18.13
C ILE A 78 10.04 1.43 19.26
N ASN A 79 9.34 1.66 20.38
CA ASN A 79 9.38 0.74 21.52
C ASN A 79 8.65 -0.59 21.25
N HIS A 80 7.61 -0.58 20.41
CA HIS A 80 6.82 -1.76 20.08
C HIS A 80 7.05 -2.27 18.64
N GLN A 81 8.22 -1.99 18.09
CA GLN A 81 8.59 -2.27 16.70
C GLN A 81 8.31 -3.71 16.23
N MET A 82 8.63 -4.70 17.06
CA MET A 82 8.43 -6.11 16.71
C MET A 82 6.96 -6.45 16.43
N GLY A 83 6.05 -5.94 17.26
CA GLY A 83 4.62 -6.14 17.10
C GLY A 83 4.06 -5.43 15.85
N VAL A 84 4.54 -4.22 15.58
CA VAL A 84 4.14 -3.41 14.42
C VAL A 84 4.63 -4.06 13.11
N LEU A 85 5.93 -4.37 13.02
CA LEU A 85 6.53 -4.96 11.83
C LEU A 85 6.00 -6.35 11.51
N LYS A 86 5.55 -7.10 12.50
CA LYS A 86 4.93 -8.42 12.30
C LYS A 86 3.57 -8.32 11.60
N ARG A 87 2.82 -7.24 11.83
CA ARG A 87 1.46 -7.05 11.30
C ARG A 87 1.42 -6.37 9.94
N ILE A 88 2.33 -5.46 9.67
CA ILE A 88 2.40 -4.71 8.41
C ILE A 88 3.35 -5.43 7.45
N LYS A 89 2.99 -5.51 6.17
CA LYS A 89 3.74 -6.26 5.15
C LYS A 89 4.14 -5.36 3.98
N GLY A 90 5.01 -5.88 3.12
CA GLY A 90 5.40 -5.23 1.88
C GLY A 90 6.17 -3.93 2.06
N GLU A 91 5.95 -2.98 1.18
CA GLU A 91 6.66 -1.68 1.17
C GLU A 91 6.39 -0.84 2.42
N GLU A 92 5.17 -0.91 2.97
CA GLU A 92 4.81 -0.22 4.21
C GLU A 92 5.65 -0.71 5.40
N ASN A 93 5.93 -2.01 5.46
CA ASN A 93 6.82 -2.60 6.47
C ASN A 93 8.26 -2.07 6.34
N LEU A 94 8.76 -2.02 5.11
CA LEU A 94 10.10 -1.52 4.84
C LEU A 94 10.24 -0.05 5.24
N LEU A 95 9.24 0.77 4.92
CA LEU A 95 9.21 2.18 5.28
C LEU A 95 9.25 2.39 6.80
N ILE A 96 8.42 1.65 7.54
CA ILE A 96 8.38 1.70 9.01
C ILE A 96 9.71 1.22 9.61
N LYS A 97 10.29 0.14 9.07
CA LYS A 97 11.58 -0.36 9.51
C LYS A 97 12.68 0.69 9.33
N THR A 98 12.76 1.32 8.16
CA THR A 98 13.73 2.37 7.89
C THR A 98 13.55 3.57 8.84
N PHE A 99 12.32 3.99 9.08
CA PHE A 99 12.01 5.04 10.07
C PHE A 99 12.54 4.68 11.45
N ILE A 100 12.29 3.47 11.92
CA ILE A 100 12.75 2.99 13.23
C ILE A 100 14.28 3.01 13.32
N GLU A 101 14.97 2.52 12.30
CA GLU A 101 16.45 2.51 12.27
C GLU A 101 17.03 3.93 12.28
N GLN A 102 16.46 4.86 11.51
CA GLN A 102 16.90 6.27 11.51
C GLN A 102 16.78 6.90 12.92
N ASN A 103 15.71 6.60 13.64
CA ASN A 103 15.47 7.17 14.97
C ASN A 103 16.26 6.48 16.09
N LYS A 104 16.74 5.25 15.90
CA LYS A 104 17.65 4.60 16.84
C LYS A 104 19.07 5.17 16.79
N ILE A 105 19.53 5.57 15.62
CA ILE A 105 20.88 6.11 15.42
C ILE A 105 20.97 7.55 15.98
N SER A 106 19.86 8.27 16.05
CA SER A 106 19.80 9.65 16.51
C SER A 106 19.71 9.80 18.04
N ARG A 107 19.73 8.71 18.79
CA ARG A 107 19.71 8.68 20.26
C ARG A 107 21.01 8.16 20.83
#